data_a328c5c9bc6176eda1472c974c90d6fe
#
_entry.id   a328c5c9bc6176eda1472c974c90d6fe
#
_cell.length_a   1.000
_cell.length_b   1.000
_cell.length_c   1.000
_cell.angle_alpha   90.00
_cell.angle_beta   90.00
_cell.angle_gamma   90.00
#
_symmetry.space_group_name_H-M   'P 1'
#
loop_
_entity.id
_entity.type
_entity.pdbx_description
1 polymer ?
#
loop_
_entity_poly.entity_id
_entity_poly.type
_entity_poly.pdbx_seq_one_letter_code
_entity_poly.pdbx_strand_id
1 'polypeptide(L)'
;MAFASKFRAMLFFASCVALGAAACSGGCIATSTIEFDPAENFPPSVVSDPSADFPLNRIGQINLDDLVETPEMPLQVIIRDPNIDQTLDYRMFLDSPPAPEVPFNSGEVLPSGFVERPTVFFVPHDLLGAGRCHRIELVVVGEFDSFVEPRRPAEEGDFDDATWWVEVIDEGNPVIVEQCQ
;
A
#
# COMPACT_ATOMS: atom_id res chain seq x y z
N MET A 1 -71.16 1.60 -45.94
CA MET A 1 -70.40 0.59 -45.12
C MET A 1 -68.93 0.94 -44.91
N ALA A 2 -68.54 2.22 -44.81
CA ALA A 2 -67.11 2.64 -44.65
C ALA A 2 -66.75 3.20 -43.26
N PHE A 3 -67.70 3.36 -42.35
CA PHE A 3 -67.45 3.95 -41.04
C PHE A 3 -67.00 2.96 -39.97
N ALA A 4 -67.28 1.68 -40.08
CA ALA A 4 -66.97 0.66 -39.07
C ALA A 4 -65.50 0.19 -39.10
N SER A 5 -64.80 0.35 -40.21
CA SER A 5 -63.39 -0.07 -40.36
C SER A 5 -62.35 0.85 -39.66
N LYS A 6 -62.66 2.18 -39.64
CA LYS A 6 -61.74 3.16 -39.01
C LYS A 6 -61.76 3.09 -37.48
N PHE A 7 -62.85 2.67 -36.87
CA PHE A 7 -62.97 2.56 -35.43
C PHE A 7 -62.20 1.35 -34.85
N ARG A 8 -62.08 0.25 -35.59
CA ARG A 8 -61.32 -0.94 -35.17
C ARG A 8 -59.81 -0.71 -35.24
N ALA A 9 -59.31 0.06 -36.18
CA ALA A 9 -57.88 0.39 -36.26
C ALA A 9 -57.42 1.31 -35.10
N MET A 10 -58.30 2.22 -34.65
CA MET A 10 -57.98 3.15 -33.58
C MET A 10 -57.97 2.47 -32.20
N LEU A 11 -58.77 1.43 -31.99
CA LEU A 11 -58.77 0.63 -30.77
C LEU A 11 -57.51 -0.26 -30.64
N PHE A 12 -56.99 -0.77 -31.77
CA PHE A 12 -55.76 -1.56 -31.75
C PHE A 12 -54.51 -0.71 -31.45
N PHE A 13 -54.47 0.54 -31.95
CA PHE A 13 -53.36 1.44 -31.65
C PHE A 13 -53.33 1.88 -30.16
N ALA A 14 -54.49 2.11 -29.56
CA ALA A 14 -54.58 2.48 -28.14
C ALA A 14 -54.15 1.33 -27.22
N SER A 15 -54.46 0.07 -27.59
CA SER A 15 -54.02 -1.10 -26.80
C SER A 15 -52.52 -1.36 -26.87
N CYS A 16 -51.87 -1.15 -28.01
CA CYS A 16 -50.43 -1.32 -28.15
C CYS A 16 -49.63 -0.26 -27.37
N VAL A 17 -50.11 0.99 -27.29
CA VAL A 17 -49.46 2.06 -26.52
C VAL A 17 -49.60 1.82 -25.03
N ALA A 18 -50.72 1.27 -24.55
CA ALA A 18 -50.91 0.95 -23.14
C ALA A 18 -50.05 -0.24 -22.68
N LEU A 19 -49.80 -1.25 -23.52
CA LEU A 19 -48.89 -2.36 -23.20
C LEU A 19 -47.41 -1.93 -23.25
N GLY A 20 -47.05 -0.99 -24.12
CA GLY A 20 -45.64 -0.47 -24.18
C GLY A 20 -45.25 0.35 -22.97
N ALA A 21 -46.18 1.10 -22.35
CA ALA A 21 -45.91 1.90 -21.17
C ALA A 21 -45.75 1.07 -19.87
N ALA A 22 -46.40 -0.10 -19.82
CA ALA A 22 -46.29 -0.99 -18.65
C ALA A 22 -44.96 -1.79 -18.62
N ALA A 23 -44.28 -1.97 -19.75
CA ALA A 23 -43.02 -2.69 -19.83
C ALA A 23 -41.80 -1.86 -19.43
N CYS A 24 -41.90 -0.52 -19.37
CA CYS A 24 -40.80 0.36 -18.95
C CYS A 24 -40.78 0.68 -17.45
N SER A 25 -41.81 0.27 -16.71
CA SER A 25 -41.86 0.57 -15.26
C SER A 25 -41.27 -0.49 -14.36
N GLY A 26 -40.70 -1.57 -14.93
CA GLY A 26 -40.10 -2.68 -14.14
C GLY A 26 -38.57 -2.75 -14.11
N GLY A 27 -37.88 -1.73 -14.60
CA GLY A 27 -36.43 -1.81 -14.82
C GLY A 27 -35.54 -0.88 -14.01
N CYS A 28 -36.05 -0.25 -12.97
CA CYS A 28 -35.14 0.32 -11.96
C CYS A 28 -34.65 -0.82 -11.04
N ILE A 29 -33.55 -1.44 -11.41
CA ILE A 29 -32.75 -2.16 -10.43
C ILE A 29 -32.32 -1.07 -9.44
N ALA A 30 -33.02 -1.00 -8.31
CA ALA A 30 -32.49 -0.32 -7.15
C ALA A 30 -31.25 -1.13 -6.75
N THR A 31 -30.10 -0.77 -7.30
CA THR A 31 -28.84 -1.16 -6.68
C THR A 31 -28.90 -0.54 -5.31
N SER A 32 -29.15 -1.36 -4.27
CA SER A 32 -28.80 -0.94 -2.92
C SER A 32 -27.38 -0.41 -3.01
N THR A 33 -27.20 0.84 -2.64
CA THR A 33 -25.83 1.32 -2.34
C THR A 33 -25.23 0.26 -1.46
N ILE A 34 -24.13 -0.35 -1.93
CA ILE A 34 -23.30 -1.16 -1.04
C ILE A 34 -22.83 -0.12 -0.01
N GLU A 35 -23.49 -0.07 1.13
CA GLU A 35 -22.96 0.62 2.30
C GLU A 35 -21.73 -0.23 2.66
N PHE A 36 -20.55 0.26 2.26
CA PHE A 36 -19.31 -0.19 2.88
C PHE A 36 -19.46 0.17 4.35
N ASP A 37 -19.42 -0.82 5.21
CA ASP A 37 -19.35 -0.57 6.65
C ASP A 37 -18.04 0.21 6.88
N PRO A 38 -18.10 1.51 7.24
CA PRO A 38 -16.90 2.32 7.42
C PRO A 38 -16.07 1.89 8.64
N ALA A 39 -16.48 0.82 9.31
CA ALA A 39 -15.82 0.29 10.50
C ALA A 39 -14.88 -0.89 10.20
N GLU A 40 -14.79 -1.38 8.98
CA GLU A 40 -13.84 -2.46 8.66
C GLU A 40 -12.49 -1.85 8.32
N ASN A 41 -11.52 -2.01 9.24
CA ASN A 41 -10.15 -1.65 9.02
C ASN A 41 -9.47 -2.74 8.18
N PHE A 42 -8.91 -2.35 7.03
CA PHE A 42 -8.14 -3.25 6.17
C PHE A 42 -6.65 -3.02 6.41
N PRO A 43 -5.86 -4.08 6.60
CA PRO A 43 -4.44 -3.92 6.82
C PRO A 43 -3.75 -3.26 5.61
N PRO A 44 -2.74 -2.42 5.85
CA PRO A 44 -1.90 -1.91 4.80
C PRO A 44 -1.11 -3.03 4.14
N SER A 45 -0.55 -2.78 2.94
CA SER A 45 0.44 -3.66 2.34
C SER A 45 1.58 -2.87 1.73
N VAL A 46 2.81 -3.36 1.91
CA VAL A 46 4.04 -2.75 1.41
C VAL A 46 4.52 -3.51 0.18
N VAL A 47 4.57 -2.84 -0.96
CA VAL A 47 5.02 -3.45 -2.21
C VAL A 47 6.24 -2.73 -2.77
N SER A 48 7.08 -3.47 -3.49
CA SER A 48 8.26 -2.89 -4.13
C SER A 48 7.85 -1.85 -5.17
N ASP A 49 8.47 -0.68 -5.13
CA ASP A 49 8.39 0.27 -6.23
C ASP A 49 9.28 -0.25 -7.38
N PRO A 50 8.72 -0.48 -8.59
CA PRO A 50 9.50 -0.99 -9.71
C PRO A 50 10.56 0.00 -10.22
N SER A 51 10.48 1.27 -9.85
CA SER A 51 11.45 2.32 -10.19
C SER A 51 12.51 2.54 -9.12
N ALA A 52 12.43 1.84 -7.97
CA ALA A 52 13.35 2.01 -6.86
C ALA A 52 14.77 1.52 -7.20
N ASP A 53 15.77 2.28 -6.76
CA ASP A 53 17.18 1.87 -6.85
C ASP A 53 17.47 0.65 -5.97
N PHE A 54 16.75 0.55 -4.85
CA PHE A 54 16.82 -0.57 -3.89
C PHE A 54 15.47 -1.31 -3.81
N PRO A 55 15.17 -2.22 -4.75
CA PRO A 55 13.93 -2.98 -4.71
C PRO A 55 13.95 -4.06 -3.63
N LEU A 56 12.78 -4.37 -3.04
CA LEU A 56 12.63 -5.35 -1.96
C LEU A 56 13.06 -6.78 -2.29
N ASN A 57 13.11 -7.13 -3.56
CA ASN A 57 13.36 -8.49 -4.03
C ASN A 57 14.82 -8.75 -4.46
N ARG A 58 15.73 -7.84 -4.16
CA ARG A 58 17.14 -7.93 -4.53
C ARG A 58 18.02 -7.41 -3.39
N ILE A 59 19.24 -7.91 -3.35
CA ILE A 59 20.29 -7.31 -2.51
C ILE A 59 20.74 -6.04 -3.22
N GLY A 60 20.57 -4.90 -2.54
CA GLY A 60 21.09 -3.62 -2.99
C GLY A 60 22.57 -3.53 -2.68
N GLN A 61 23.33 -2.87 -3.55
CA GLN A 61 24.75 -2.58 -3.32
C GLN A 61 24.94 -1.07 -3.24
N ILE A 62 25.69 -0.61 -2.28
CA ILE A 62 26.05 0.80 -2.13
C ILE A 62 27.56 0.91 -1.86
N ASN A 63 28.21 1.84 -2.53
CA ASN A 63 29.61 2.14 -2.29
C ASN A 63 29.70 3.23 -1.20
N LEU A 64 30.57 3.05 -0.22
CA LEU A 64 30.81 4.05 0.80
C LEU A 64 31.21 5.42 0.25
N ASP A 65 31.97 5.45 -0.84
CA ASP A 65 32.37 6.72 -1.45
C ASP A 65 31.17 7.50 -2.00
N ASP A 66 30.12 6.80 -2.47
CA ASP A 66 28.89 7.42 -2.94
C ASP A 66 28.07 8.01 -1.76
N LEU A 67 28.27 7.46 -0.56
CA LEU A 67 27.61 7.91 0.67
C LEU A 67 28.17 9.24 1.20
N VAL A 68 29.35 9.64 0.80
CA VAL A 68 29.97 10.91 1.25
C VAL A 68 29.21 12.11 0.67
N GLU A 69 28.61 11.97 -0.50
CA GLU A 69 27.90 13.07 -1.16
C GLU A 69 26.46 13.25 -0.69
N THR A 70 25.81 12.16 -0.25
CA THR A 70 24.42 12.16 0.23
C THR A 70 24.35 11.59 1.64
N PRO A 71 23.89 12.35 2.66
CA PRO A 71 23.92 11.91 4.07
C PRO A 71 22.95 10.78 4.39
N GLU A 72 22.07 10.41 3.48
CA GLU A 72 20.99 9.44 3.69
C GLU A 72 20.73 8.61 2.43
N MET A 73 20.46 7.32 2.63
CA MET A 73 20.08 6.41 1.56
C MET A 73 18.56 6.36 1.42
N PRO A 74 17.99 6.67 0.24
CA PRO A 74 16.55 6.60 0.02
C PRO A 74 16.09 5.17 -0.25
N LEU A 75 15.06 4.73 0.47
CA LEU A 75 14.35 3.47 0.24
C LEU A 75 12.92 3.76 -0.22
N GLN A 76 12.58 3.32 -1.41
CA GLN A 76 11.30 3.63 -2.06
C GLN A 76 10.40 2.40 -2.06
N VAL A 77 9.15 2.60 -1.66
CA VAL A 77 8.08 1.60 -1.70
C VAL A 77 6.76 2.24 -2.09
N ILE A 78 5.80 1.40 -2.43
CA ILE A 78 4.41 1.78 -2.55
C ILE A 78 3.65 1.14 -1.38
N ILE A 79 3.06 1.96 -0.52
CA ILE A 79 2.16 1.50 0.52
C ILE A 79 0.75 1.50 -0.06
N ARG A 80 0.09 0.33 -0.03
CA ARG A 80 -1.30 0.17 -0.44
C ARG A 80 -2.17 0.06 0.79
N ASP A 81 -3.13 0.96 0.90
CA ASP A 81 -4.07 0.97 2.01
C ASP A 81 -5.47 1.32 1.48
N PRO A 82 -6.44 0.38 1.58
CA PRO A 82 -7.81 0.65 1.21
C PRO A 82 -8.47 1.77 2.03
N ASN A 83 -7.96 2.03 3.25
CA ASN A 83 -8.42 3.09 4.13
C ASN A 83 -7.75 4.43 3.74
N ILE A 84 -8.17 4.99 2.62
CA ILE A 84 -7.50 6.13 1.94
C ILE A 84 -7.33 7.39 2.79
N ASP A 85 -8.15 7.55 3.84
CA ASP A 85 -8.14 8.71 4.75
C ASP A 85 -7.40 8.41 6.07
N GLN A 86 -6.90 7.17 6.26
CA GLN A 86 -6.18 6.76 7.47
C GLN A 86 -4.73 7.24 7.42
N THR A 87 -4.23 7.77 8.54
CA THR A 87 -2.80 7.92 8.79
C THR A 87 -2.26 6.56 9.24
N LEU A 88 -1.11 6.17 8.71
CA LEU A 88 -0.41 4.95 9.11
C LEU A 88 0.85 5.31 9.87
N ASP A 89 1.14 4.55 10.91
CA ASP A 89 2.41 4.64 11.63
C ASP A 89 3.46 3.73 10.99
N TYR A 90 4.73 4.13 11.05
CA TYR A 90 5.83 3.26 10.65
C TYR A 90 6.98 3.26 11.64
N ARG A 91 7.72 2.14 11.68
CA ARG A 91 9.00 1.99 12.37
C ARG A 91 10.00 1.25 11.51
N MET A 92 11.24 1.70 11.55
CA MET A 92 12.34 1.07 10.82
C MET A 92 13.40 0.53 11.78
N PHE A 93 13.91 -0.65 11.47
CA PHE A 93 14.89 -1.37 12.28
C PHE A 93 16.10 -1.73 11.41
N LEU A 94 17.27 -1.72 12.01
CA LEU A 94 18.52 -2.10 11.38
C LEU A 94 19.12 -3.33 12.09
N ASP A 95 19.48 -4.35 11.31
CA ASP A 95 20.17 -5.57 11.77
C ASP A 95 19.53 -6.27 13.00
N SER A 96 18.22 -6.12 13.16
CA SER A 96 17.49 -6.75 14.26
C SER A 96 17.03 -8.18 13.90
N PRO A 97 17.16 -9.19 14.80
CA PRO A 97 17.72 -9.15 16.15
C PRO A 97 19.25 -9.29 16.17
N PRO A 98 19.99 -8.94 17.25
CA PRO A 98 19.59 -9.12 18.64
C PRO A 98 19.04 -7.89 19.34
N ALA A 99 18.22 -8.14 20.36
CA ALA A 99 17.59 -7.13 21.21
C ALA A 99 18.58 -6.18 21.94
N PRO A 100 18.12 -4.93 22.31
CA PRO A 100 16.75 -4.48 22.22
C PRO A 100 16.40 -4.01 20.81
N GLU A 101 15.20 -4.35 20.35
CA GLU A 101 14.65 -3.87 19.08
C GLU A 101 14.25 -2.40 19.21
N VAL A 102 15.19 -1.52 18.97
CA VAL A 102 14.94 -0.08 18.97
C VAL A 102 14.85 0.39 17.53
N PRO A 103 13.75 1.00 17.13
CA PRO A 103 13.67 1.57 15.79
C PRO A 103 14.67 2.73 15.67
N PHE A 104 15.42 2.78 14.57
CA PHE A 104 16.30 3.92 14.27
C PHE A 104 15.55 5.07 13.61
N ASN A 105 14.38 4.79 13.02
CA ASN A 105 13.49 5.77 12.40
C ASN A 105 12.04 5.39 12.68
N SER A 106 11.18 6.38 12.87
CA SER A 106 9.75 6.20 13.08
C SER A 106 9.00 7.47 12.70
N GLY A 107 7.74 7.34 12.33
CA GLY A 107 6.90 8.47 11.97
C GLY A 107 5.57 8.02 11.40
N GLU A 108 4.96 8.90 10.64
CA GLU A 108 3.64 8.72 10.06
C GLU A 108 3.68 8.78 8.54
N VAL A 109 2.84 7.98 7.89
CA VAL A 109 2.51 8.09 6.47
C VAL A 109 1.13 8.73 6.37
N LEU A 110 1.11 9.97 5.92
CA LEU A 110 -0.12 10.75 5.84
C LEU A 110 -1.06 10.21 4.75
N PRO A 111 -2.37 10.36 4.94
CA PRO A 111 -3.35 9.99 3.93
C PRO A 111 -3.15 10.79 2.65
N SER A 112 -3.31 10.14 1.50
CA SER A 112 -3.18 10.77 0.19
C SER A 112 -4.51 10.89 -0.57
N GLY A 113 -5.57 10.29 -0.04
CA GLY A 113 -6.85 10.12 -0.73
C GLY A 113 -6.82 9.05 -1.84
N PHE A 114 -5.70 8.30 -1.94
CA PHE A 114 -5.51 7.21 -2.90
C PHE A 114 -5.11 5.93 -2.18
N VAL A 115 -5.48 4.79 -2.76
CA VAL A 115 -5.10 3.46 -2.24
C VAL A 115 -3.58 3.25 -2.28
N GLU A 116 -2.92 3.76 -3.30
CA GLU A 116 -1.47 3.66 -3.46
C GLU A 116 -0.80 4.96 -3.01
N ARG A 117 0.17 4.84 -2.10
CA ARG A 117 0.96 5.94 -1.53
C ARG A 117 2.44 5.68 -1.79
N PRO A 118 3.02 6.18 -2.91
CA PRO A 118 4.46 6.14 -3.09
C PRO A 118 5.16 6.87 -1.94
N THR A 119 6.06 6.16 -1.25
CA THR A 119 6.69 6.67 -0.03
C THR A 119 8.18 6.43 -0.10
N VAL A 120 8.96 7.40 0.40
CA VAL A 120 10.42 7.32 0.50
C VAL A 120 10.80 7.39 1.97
N PHE A 121 11.55 6.40 2.42
CA PHE A 121 12.17 6.37 3.73
C PHE A 121 13.66 6.63 3.60
N PHE A 122 14.26 7.20 4.64
CA PHE A 122 15.68 7.55 4.63
C PHE A 122 16.43 6.78 5.72
N VAL A 123 17.56 6.20 5.34
CA VAL A 123 18.48 5.52 6.25
C VAL A 123 19.75 6.36 6.37
N PRO A 124 20.08 6.87 7.58
CA PRO A 124 21.30 7.60 7.82
C PRO A 124 22.55 6.75 7.51
N HIS A 125 23.51 7.31 6.80
CA HIS A 125 24.71 6.58 6.36
C HIS A 125 25.62 6.16 7.51
N ASP A 126 25.65 6.93 8.59
CA ASP A 126 26.42 6.62 9.78
C ASP A 126 26.01 5.34 10.50
N LEU A 127 24.81 4.84 10.20
CA LEU A 127 24.32 3.55 10.67
C LEU A 127 24.81 2.37 9.83
N LEU A 128 25.25 2.62 8.57
CA LEU A 128 25.66 1.60 7.63
C LEU A 128 27.18 1.40 7.71
N GLY A 129 27.61 0.34 8.39
CA GLY A 129 29.03 -0.01 8.50
C GLY A 129 29.60 -0.59 7.20
N ALA A 130 30.85 -0.20 6.86
CA ALA A 130 31.57 -0.71 5.72
C ALA A 130 31.81 -2.23 5.77
N GLY A 131 31.84 -2.87 4.61
CA GLY A 131 32.20 -4.27 4.46
C GLY A 131 31.21 -5.22 5.14
N ARG A 132 29.93 -4.83 5.23
CA ARG A 132 28.85 -5.61 5.84
C ARG A 132 27.63 -5.63 4.95
N CYS A 133 26.80 -6.64 5.20
CA CYS A 133 25.43 -6.69 4.72
C CYS A 133 24.51 -6.27 5.84
N HIS A 134 23.68 -5.29 5.59
CA HIS A 134 22.70 -4.78 6.53
C HIS A 134 21.30 -5.25 6.14
N ARG A 135 20.53 -5.63 7.16
CA ARG A 135 19.10 -5.89 7.03
C ARG A 135 18.33 -4.68 7.55
N ILE A 136 17.62 -4.02 6.66
CA ILE A 136 16.75 -2.89 6.99
C ILE A 136 15.32 -3.38 6.90
N GLU A 137 14.56 -3.21 7.94
CA GLU A 137 13.21 -3.68 8.09
C GLU A 137 12.28 -2.50 8.33
N LEU A 138 11.18 -2.43 7.58
CA LEU A 138 10.11 -1.47 7.73
C LEU A 138 8.88 -2.22 8.23
N VAL A 139 8.24 -1.72 9.28
CA VAL A 139 6.93 -2.17 9.75
C VAL A 139 5.97 -1.01 9.62
N VAL A 140 4.84 -1.24 8.95
CA VAL A 140 3.76 -0.26 8.74
C VAL A 140 2.50 -0.81 9.37
N VAL A 141 1.81 0.00 10.15
CA VAL A 141 0.59 -0.37 10.89
C VAL A 141 -0.42 0.77 10.83
N GLY A 142 -1.68 0.51 11.17
CA GLY A 142 -2.63 1.59 11.45
C GLY A 142 -2.26 2.37 12.71
N GLU A 143 -1.88 1.65 13.79
CA GLU A 143 -1.40 2.21 15.06
C GLU A 143 -0.54 1.17 15.77
N PHE A 144 0.54 1.57 16.44
CA PHE A 144 1.33 0.68 17.30
C PHE A 144 0.76 0.61 18.72
N ASP A 145 0.71 -0.61 19.29
CA ASP A 145 0.24 -0.84 20.67
C ASP A 145 1.12 -0.11 21.70
N SER A 146 2.45 -0.28 21.59
CA SER A 146 3.38 0.30 22.55
C SER A 146 4.82 0.40 22.03
N PHE A 147 5.70 1.06 22.82
CA PHE A 147 7.14 1.03 22.58
C PHE A 147 7.85 -0.19 23.18
N VAL A 148 7.19 -0.95 24.04
CA VAL A 148 7.77 -2.15 24.69
C VAL A 148 7.83 -3.31 23.69
N GLU A 149 6.80 -3.41 22.86
CA GLU A 149 6.74 -4.35 21.74
C GLU A 149 6.70 -3.53 20.44
N PRO A 150 7.88 -3.07 19.95
CA PRO A 150 7.93 -2.01 18.93
C PRO A 150 7.44 -2.43 17.54
N ARG A 151 7.13 -3.73 17.33
CA ARG A 151 6.60 -4.26 16.06
C ARG A 151 5.13 -4.62 16.16
N ARG A 152 4.55 -4.55 17.36
CA ARG A 152 3.18 -4.99 17.59
C ARG A 152 2.18 -3.92 17.18
N PRO A 153 1.24 -4.23 16.27
CA PRO A 153 0.11 -3.37 15.97
C PRO A 153 -0.87 -3.34 17.14
N ALA A 154 -1.59 -2.24 17.31
CA ALA A 154 -2.66 -2.12 18.31
C ALA A 154 -3.83 -3.05 17.98
N GLU A 155 -4.14 -3.24 16.72
CA GLU A 155 -5.13 -4.19 16.21
C GLU A 155 -4.44 -5.39 15.57
N GLU A 156 -4.80 -6.61 15.98
CA GLU A 156 -4.18 -7.84 15.47
C GLU A 156 -4.42 -7.98 13.97
N GLY A 157 -3.35 -8.12 13.22
CA GLY A 157 -3.39 -8.27 11.76
C GLY A 157 -3.36 -6.95 10.98
N ASP A 158 -3.46 -5.79 11.64
CA ASP A 158 -3.39 -4.48 10.99
C ASP A 158 -1.94 -4.03 10.80
N PHE A 159 -1.17 -4.82 10.05
CA PHE A 159 0.22 -4.48 9.71
C PHE A 159 0.70 -5.18 8.45
N ASP A 160 1.77 -4.63 7.88
CA ASP A 160 2.64 -5.32 6.92
C ASP A 160 4.09 -4.92 7.15
N ASP A 161 5.01 -5.75 6.68
CA ASP A 161 6.44 -5.48 6.79
C ASP A 161 7.18 -5.67 5.46
N ALA A 162 8.29 -4.98 5.33
CA ALA A 162 9.18 -5.08 4.19
C ALA A 162 10.63 -5.12 4.65
N THR A 163 11.45 -5.89 3.95
CA THR A 163 12.87 -6.05 4.26
C THR A 163 13.73 -5.76 3.04
N TRP A 164 14.74 -4.90 3.24
CA TRP A 164 15.84 -4.69 2.31
C TRP A 164 17.10 -5.36 2.85
N TRP A 165 17.86 -5.92 1.93
CA TRP A 165 19.22 -6.35 2.17
C TRP A 165 20.16 -5.41 1.40
N VAL A 166 21.06 -4.75 2.10
CA VAL A 166 21.98 -3.76 1.55
C VAL A 166 23.41 -4.15 1.86
N GLU A 167 24.17 -4.42 0.82
CA GLU A 167 25.60 -4.67 0.89
C GLU A 167 26.36 -3.34 0.78
N VAL A 168 27.14 -3.00 1.80
CA VAL A 168 27.99 -1.80 1.79
C VAL A 168 29.40 -2.17 1.37
N ILE A 169 29.76 -1.74 0.15
CA ILE A 169 31.07 -2.02 -0.45
C ILE A 169 32.06 -0.91 -0.05
N ASP A 170 33.27 -1.33 0.33
CA ASP A 170 34.42 -0.46 0.53
C ASP A 170 35.53 -0.91 -0.43
N GLU A 171 36.16 0.00 -1.14
CA GLU A 171 37.22 -0.29 -2.16
C GLU A 171 38.45 -1.02 -1.63
N GLY A 172 38.46 -1.53 -0.45
CA GLY A 172 39.55 -2.35 0.12
C GLY A 172 39.08 -3.66 0.76
N ASN A 173 37.76 -3.82 0.92
CA ASN A 173 37.18 -4.97 1.64
C ASN A 173 36.03 -5.57 0.80
N PRO A 174 36.31 -6.59 -0.03
CA PRO A 174 35.24 -7.31 -0.71
C PRO A 174 34.34 -7.97 0.34
N VAL A 175 33.07 -7.62 0.34
CA VAL A 175 32.07 -8.25 1.19
C VAL A 175 31.90 -9.71 0.77
N ILE A 176 31.87 -10.59 1.74
CA ILE A 176 31.54 -11.98 1.51
C ILE A 176 29.98 -12.04 1.45
N VAL A 177 29.43 -12.25 0.26
CA VAL A 177 27.97 -12.31 -0.01
C VAL A 177 27.21 -13.26 0.92
N GLU A 178 27.89 -14.24 1.52
CA GLU A 178 27.34 -15.16 2.53
C GLU A 178 26.82 -14.46 3.80
N GLN A 179 27.14 -13.18 3.98
CA GLN A 179 26.66 -12.38 5.14
C GLN A 179 25.28 -11.75 4.92
N CYS A 180 24.76 -11.81 3.68
CA CYS A 180 23.42 -11.34 3.32
C CYS A 180 22.36 -12.46 3.37
N GLN A 181 22.48 -13.45 4.26
CA GLN A 181 21.53 -14.55 4.41
C GLN A 181 20.87 -14.54 5.80
#